data_82d2fc607c85f59f13921ba0cb920e3c
#
_entry.id   82d2fc607c85f59f13921ba0cb920e3c
#
_cell.length_a   1.000
_cell.length_b   1.000
_cell.length_c   1.000
_cell.angle_alpha   90.00
_cell.angle_beta   90.00
_cell.angle_gamma   90.00
#
_symmetry.space_group_name_H-M   'P 1'
#
loop_
_entity.id
_entity.type
_entity.pdbx_description
1 polymer ?
#
loop_
_entity_poly.entity_id
_entity_poly.type
_entity_poly.pdbx_seq_one_letter_code
_entity_poly.pdbx_strand_id
1 'polypeptide(L)'
;AGVAAQLKFDHFALTALACAAGWWSIERTPVDALPDLSDTQVIIYSRWDRSPDIIEAQVTYPIITALLGAPQVKAIRGFSDFGFSYVYVIFQDGTDIYWARSRVLEYLSKIQQRLPEGVQTELGPDASGVGWVFQYALVDRAGTHSLDQLRSYQDWTLRYALQSVPGVAEVASIGGFVKQVQITVDPNRLAVHGIGLDMVVAAVKSSNNEVGGRLLELAGTEL
;
A
#
# COMPACT_ATOMS: atom_id res chain seq x y z
N ALA A 1 -26.25 65.80 -14.07
CA ALA A 1 -25.33 65.01 -14.92
C ALA A 1 -24.32 64.16 -14.08
N GLY A 2 -23.90 64.61 -12.89
CA GLY A 2 -22.93 63.90 -12.06
C GLY A 2 -23.40 62.55 -11.49
N VAL A 3 -24.60 62.47 -10.92
CA VAL A 3 -25.12 61.27 -10.24
C VAL A 3 -25.34 60.09 -11.19
N ALA A 4 -25.82 60.37 -12.42
CA ALA A 4 -26.03 59.32 -13.41
C ALA A 4 -24.70 58.75 -13.97
N ALA A 5 -23.64 59.57 -14.05
CA ALA A 5 -22.32 59.10 -14.43
C ALA A 5 -21.66 58.28 -13.32
N GLN A 6 -21.86 58.66 -12.06
CA GLN A 6 -21.37 57.93 -10.91
C GLN A 6 -22.04 56.56 -10.75
N LEU A 7 -23.37 56.47 -10.90
CA LEU A 7 -24.12 55.20 -10.90
C LEU A 7 -23.64 54.26 -12.03
N LYS A 8 -23.36 54.77 -13.21
CA LYS A 8 -22.81 53.93 -14.33
C LYS A 8 -21.41 53.42 -14.02
N PHE A 9 -20.56 54.24 -13.42
CA PHE A 9 -19.22 53.82 -13.00
C PHE A 9 -19.26 52.76 -11.90
N ASP A 10 -20.15 52.91 -10.91
CA ASP A 10 -20.30 51.98 -9.82
C ASP A 10 -20.82 50.59 -10.33
N HIS A 11 -21.77 50.62 -11.28
CA HIS A 11 -22.23 49.38 -11.91
C HIS A 11 -21.16 48.67 -12.74
N PHE A 12 -20.34 49.47 -13.47
CA PHE A 12 -19.23 48.92 -14.26
C PHE A 12 -18.14 48.33 -13.33
N ALA A 13 -17.81 49.02 -12.26
CA ALA A 13 -16.84 48.54 -11.28
C ALA A 13 -17.33 47.26 -10.57
N LEU A 14 -18.61 47.21 -10.19
CA LEU A 14 -19.20 46.03 -9.57
C LEU A 14 -19.18 44.83 -10.53
N THR A 15 -19.51 45.05 -11.81
CA THR A 15 -19.49 44.00 -12.81
C THR A 15 -18.06 43.51 -13.07
N ALA A 16 -17.10 44.39 -13.16
CA ALA A 16 -15.70 44.02 -13.31
C ALA A 16 -15.17 43.22 -12.12
N LEU A 17 -15.56 43.61 -10.90
CA LEU A 17 -15.20 42.87 -9.68
C LEU A 17 -15.84 41.47 -9.66
N ALA A 18 -17.12 41.36 -10.05
CA ALA A 18 -17.82 40.10 -10.12
C ALA A 18 -17.19 39.14 -11.18
N CYS A 19 -16.81 39.68 -12.33
CA CYS A 19 -16.09 38.93 -13.36
C CYS A 19 -14.70 38.45 -12.88
N ALA A 20 -13.96 39.31 -12.21
CA ALA A 20 -12.65 38.97 -11.64
C ALA A 20 -12.78 37.90 -10.54
N ALA A 21 -13.78 38.03 -9.66
CA ALA A 21 -14.06 37.03 -8.63
C ALA A 21 -14.52 35.67 -9.22
N GLY A 22 -15.36 35.72 -10.27
CA GLY A 22 -15.79 34.54 -11.00
C GLY A 22 -14.62 33.82 -11.68
N TRP A 23 -13.74 34.57 -12.35
CA TRP A 23 -12.53 34.02 -12.96
C TRP A 23 -11.63 33.36 -11.92
N TRP A 24 -11.35 34.04 -10.82
CA TRP A 24 -10.55 33.53 -9.71
C TRP A 24 -11.17 32.26 -9.08
N SER A 25 -12.50 32.20 -8.96
CA SER A 25 -13.23 31.06 -8.44
C SER A 25 -13.12 29.85 -9.39
N ILE A 26 -13.20 30.04 -10.71
CA ILE A 26 -13.09 29.00 -11.71
C ILE A 26 -11.67 28.36 -11.65
N GLU A 27 -10.62 29.17 -11.56
CA GLU A 27 -9.25 28.66 -11.50
C GLU A 27 -8.95 27.86 -10.23
N ARG A 28 -9.71 28.11 -9.15
CA ARG A 28 -9.51 27.46 -7.85
C ARG A 28 -10.52 26.35 -7.54
N THR A 29 -11.52 26.21 -8.38
CA THR A 29 -12.49 25.13 -8.20
C THR A 29 -11.86 23.80 -8.63
N PRO A 30 -11.65 22.85 -7.71
CA PRO A 30 -11.16 21.53 -8.07
C PRO A 30 -12.21 20.87 -8.97
N VAL A 31 -11.80 20.52 -10.19
CA VAL A 31 -12.66 19.83 -11.16
C VAL A 31 -12.06 18.46 -11.39
N ASP A 32 -12.70 17.44 -10.84
CA ASP A 32 -12.38 16.05 -11.11
C ASP A 32 -13.20 15.55 -12.30
N ALA A 33 -12.54 14.91 -13.25
CA ALA A 33 -13.21 14.29 -14.41
C ALA A 33 -14.16 13.15 -13.95
N LEU A 34 -13.79 12.47 -12.88
CA LEU A 34 -14.61 11.49 -12.16
C LEU A 34 -14.63 11.91 -10.69
N PRO A 35 -15.76 12.41 -10.16
CA PRO A 35 -15.84 12.76 -8.75
C PRO A 35 -15.62 11.53 -7.89
N ASP A 36 -14.73 11.63 -6.92
CA ASP A 36 -14.53 10.59 -5.94
C ASP A 36 -15.66 10.61 -4.91
N LEU A 37 -16.60 9.68 -5.08
CA LEU A 37 -17.73 9.46 -4.18
C LEU A 37 -17.43 8.37 -3.15
N SER A 38 -16.20 7.90 -3.06
CA SER A 38 -15.83 6.89 -2.07
C SER A 38 -15.78 7.49 -0.66
N ASP A 39 -16.22 6.70 0.31
CA ASP A 39 -16.02 7.04 1.72
C ASP A 39 -14.53 7.16 2.03
N THR A 40 -14.17 8.06 2.97
CA THR A 40 -12.81 8.06 3.53
C THR A 40 -12.57 6.74 4.25
N GLN A 41 -11.70 5.91 3.70
CA GLN A 41 -11.43 4.58 4.24
C GLN A 41 -9.94 4.28 4.33
N VAL A 42 -9.58 3.48 5.34
CA VAL A 42 -8.25 2.91 5.51
C VAL A 42 -8.36 1.40 5.40
N ILE A 43 -7.56 0.82 4.52
CA ILE A 43 -7.54 -0.62 4.30
C ILE A 43 -6.36 -1.20 5.08
N ILE A 44 -6.62 -2.19 5.90
CA ILE A 44 -5.60 -3.01 6.56
C ILE A 44 -5.53 -4.33 5.80
N TYR A 45 -4.36 -4.65 5.34
CA TYR A 45 -4.07 -5.86 4.61
C TYR A 45 -3.16 -6.75 5.46
N SER A 46 -3.56 -8.01 5.63
CA SER A 46 -2.74 -8.99 6.35
C SER A 46 -2.54 -10.24 5.51
N ARG A 47 -1.31 -10.75 5.51
CA ARG A 47 -0.96 -11.99 4.83
C ARG A 47 -0.57 -13.06 5.85
N TRP A 48 -1.18 -14.24 5.72
CA TRP A 48 -0.87 -15.40 6.52
C TRP A 48 -1.38 -16.68 5.83
N ASP A 49 -0.50 -17.58 5.44
CA ASP A 49 -0.83 -18.78 4.66
C ASP A 49 -1.66 -19.78 5.48
N ARG A 50 -2.97 -19.51 5.60
CA ARG A 50 -3.99 -20.30 6.30
C ARG A 50 -5.31 -20.27 5.53
N SER A 51 -6.24 -21.14 5.95
CA SER A 51 -7.62 -21.14 5.44
C SER A 51 -8.38 -19.90 5.88
N PRO A 52 -9.40 -19.47 5.12
CA PRO A 52 -10.20 -18.29 5.42
C PRO A 52 -10.79 -18.29 6.84
N ASP A 53 -11.28 -19.42 7.32
CA ASP A 53 -11.88 -19.56 8.66
C ASP A 53 -10.88 -19.27 9.77
N ILE A 54 -9.64 -19.75 9.62
CA ILE A 54 -8.57 -19.52 10.59
C ILE A 54 -8.14 -18.04 10.53
N ILE A 55 -8.02 -17.48 9.32
CA ILE A 55 -7.69 -16.07 9.14
C ILE A 55 -8.78 -15.18 9.74
N GLU A 56 -10.05 -15.50 9.52
CA GLU A 56 -11.15 -14.75 10.11
C GLU A 56 -11.08 -14.77 11.64
N ALA A 57 -10.95 -15.95 12.24
CA ALA A 57 -10.96 -16.10 13.68
C ALA A 57 -9.74 -15.47 14.37
N GLN A 58 -8.54 -15.56 13.77
CA GLN A 58 -7.29 -15.22 14.43
C GLN A 58 -6.65 -13.91 13.93
N VAL A 59 -7.08 -13.36 12.81
CA VAL A 59 -6.54 -12.12 12.23
C VAL A 59 -7.62 -11.09 12.01
N THR A 60 -8.60 -11.39 11.16
CA THR A 60 -9.63 -10.42 10.73
C THR A 60 -10.48 -9.95 11.91
N TYR A 61 -11.07 -10.88 12.66
CA TYR A 61 -11.93 -10.58 13.81
C TYR A 61 -11.20 -9.84 14.95
N PRO A 62 -9.99 -10.23 15.38
CA PRO A 62 -9.22 -9.47 16.35
C PRO A 62 -8.90 -8.05 15.91
N ILE A 63 -8.57 -7.82 14.63
CA ILE A 63 -8.32 -6.48 14.10
C ILE A 63 -9.62 -5.64 14.13
N ILE A 64 -10.75 -6.19 13.67
CA ILE A 64 -12.04 -5.51 13.70
C ILE A 64 -12.40 -5.10 15.13
N THR A 65 -12.33 -6.05 16.06
CA THR A 65 -12.72 -5.79 17.47
C THR A 65 -11.86 -4.73 18.13
N ALA A 66 -10.57 -4.69 17.81
CA ALA A 66 -9.67 -3.66 18.32
C ALA A 66 -10.02 -2.25 17.83
N LEU A 67 -10.60 -2.14 16.63
CA LEU A 67 -10.93 -0.87 15.99
C LEU A 67 -12.36 -0.39 16.25
N LEU A 68 -13.24 -1.22 16.84
CA LEU A 68 -14.64 -0.85 17.10
C LEU A 68 -14.82 0.42 17.95
N GLY A 69 -13.85 0.74 18.81
CA GLY A 69 -13.85 1.94 19.64
C GLY A 69 -13.08 3.13 19.05
N ALA A 70 -12.62 3.04 17.80
CA ALA A 70 -11.85 4.12 17.20
C ALA A 70 -12.76 5.34 16.88
N PRO A 71 -12.31 6.57 17.18
CA PRO A 71 -13.10 7.76 16.96
C PRO A 71 -13.33 8.02 15.46
N GLN A 72 -14.48 8.61 15.14
CA GLN A 72 -14.92 8.96 13.77
C GLN A 72 -15.08 7.75 12.83
N VAL A 73 -15.05 6.53 13.33
CA VAL A 73 -15.35 5.34 12.51
C VAL A 73 -16.85 5.24 12.29
N LYS A 74 -17.26 5.12 11.03
CA LYS A 74 -18.64 4.94 10.57
C LYS A 74 -18.99 3.45 10.49
N ALA A 75 -18.07 2.64 9.93
CA ALA A 75 -18.23 1.20 9.80
C ALA A 75 -16.87 0.50 9.65
N ILE A 76 -16.85 -0.76 10.04
CA ILE A 76 -15.69 -1.64 9.79
C ILE A 76 -16.21 -2.89 9.08
N ARG A 77 -15.53 -3.27 7.99
CA ARG A 77 -15.86 -4.47 7.20
C ARG A 77 -14.63 -5.34 7.08
N GLY A 78 -14.76 -6.63 7.33
CA GLY A 78 -13.71 -7.62 7.14
C GLY A 78 -14.02 -8.54 5.98
N PHE A 79 -12.99 -8.95 5.29
CA PHE A 79 -13.03 -9.98 4.27
C PHE A 79 -11.83 -10.90 4.46
N SER A 80 -12.07 -12.20 4.53
CA SER A 80 -11.04 -13.23 4.72
C SER A 80 -11.01 -14.16 3.52
N ASP A 81 -9.83 -14.39 2.97
CA ASP A 81 -9.59 -15.28 1.84
C ASP A 81 -8.41 -16.20 2.14
N PHE A 82 -8.12 -17.14 1.24
CA PHE A 82 -6.95 -18.01 1.36
C PHE A 82 -5.64 -17.20 1.39
N GLY A 83 -4.98 -17.20 2.54
CA GLY A 83 -3.73 -16.50 2.73
C GLY A 83 -3.87 -14.99 3.03
N PHE A 84 -5.08 -14.42 3.02
CA PHE A 84 -5.27 -12.97 3.08
C PHE A 84 -6.42 -12.53 3.97
N SER A 85 -6.22 -11.42 4.67
CA SER A 85 -7.25 -10.67 5.39
C SER A 85 -7.27 -9.23 4.92
N TYR A 86 -8.45 -8.68 4.68
CA TYR A 86 -8.69 -7.29 4.36
C TYR A 86 -9.67 -6.71 5.36
N VAL A 87 -9.28 -5.66 6.05
CA VAL A 87 -10.17 -4.92 6.95
C VAL A 87 -10.29 -3.48 6.47
N TYR A 88 -11.50 -3.11 6.08
CA TYR A 88 -11.86 -1.77 5.63
C TYR A 88 -12.41 -0.97 6.79
N VAL A 89 -11.68 0.05 7.21
CA VAL A 89 -12.11 0.98 8.25
C VAL A 89 -12.65 2.22 7.57
N ILE A 90 -13.97 2.38 7.60
CA ILE A 90 -14.69 3.47 6.94
C ILE A 90 -14.94 4.56 7.98
N PHE A 91 -14.50 5.77 7.68
CA PHE A 91 -14.62 6.93 8.54
C PHE A 91 -15.80 7.82 8.15
N GLN A 92 -16.17 8.73 9.03
CA GLN A 92 -17.19 9.73 8.76
C GLN A 92 -16.73 10.68 7.64
N ASP A 93 -17.71 11.21 6.89
CA ASP A 93 -17.43 12.13 5.80
C ASP A 93 -16.67 13.37 6.28
N GLY A 94 -15.69 13.81 5.50
CA GLY A 94 -14.83 14.94 5.83
C GLY A 94 -13.68 14.62 6.79
N THR A 95 -13.51 13.35 7.20
CA THR A 95 -12.34 12.94 7.97
C THR A 95 -11.07 13.01 7.11
N ASP A 96 -10.01 13.64 7.64
CA ASP A 96 -8.70 13.68 6.96
C ASP A 96 -8.10 12.27 6.88
N ILE A 97 -7.68 11.85 5.68
CA ILE A 97 -7.17 10.50 5.43
C ILE A 97 -5.87 10.21 6.20
N TYR A 98 -5.00 11.20 6.35
CA TYR A 98 -3.73 11.02 7.06
C TYR A 98 -3.93 10.91 8.57
N TRP A 99 -4.88 11.68 9.10
CA TRP A 99 -5.32 11.51 10.49
C TRP A 99 -5.92 10.12 10.72
N ALA A 100 -6.82 9.68 9.82
CA ALA A 100 -7.44 8.36 9.88
C ALA A 100 -6.40 7.24 9.87
N ARG A 101 -5.42 7.31 8.96
CA ARG A 101 -4.30 6.36 8.87
C ARG A 101 -3.48 6.33 10.15
N SER A 102 -3.17 7.48 10.72
CA SER A 102 -2.44 7.60 11.98
C SER A 102 -3.19 6.92 13.13
N ARG A 103 -4.51 7.11 13.21
CA ARG A 103 -5.36 6.43 14.21
C ARG A 103 -5.36 4.92 14.02
N VAL A 104 -5.55 4.44 12.79
CA VAL A 104 -5.52 3.00 12.50
C VAL A 104 -4.17 2.40 12.89
N LEU A 105 -3.05 3.04 12.56
CA LEU A 105 -1.72 2.59 12.95
C LEU A 105 -1.55 2.49 14.47
N GLU A 106 -2.07 3.46 15.22
CA GLU A 106 -2.03 3.43 16.69
C GLU A 106 -2.77 2.22 17.26
N TYR A 107 -3.97 1.92 16.75
CA TYR A 107 -4.73 0.74 17.18
C TYR A 107 -4.06 -0.56 16.73
N LEU A 108 -3.54 -0.58 15.50
CA LEU A 108 -2.87 -1.75 14.93
C LEU A 108 -1.60 -2.10 15.71
N SER A 109 -0.82 -1.11 16.15
CA SER A 109 0.38 -1.34 16.97
C SER A 109 0.08 -2.03 18.29
N LYS A 110 -1.08 -1.74 18.89
CA LYS A 110 -1.51 -2.38 20.16
C LYS A 110 -1.91 -3.84 19.99
N ILE A 111 -2.43 -4.21 18.82
CA ILE A 111 -2.90 -5.57 18.57
C ILE A 111 -1.83 -6.45 17.90
N GLN A 112 -0.83 -5.86 17.27
CA GLN A 112 0.19 -6.61 16.51
C GLN A 112 0.87 -7.70 17.34
N GLN A 113 1.07 -7.48 18.64
CA GLN A 113 1.63 -8.48 19.56
C GLN A 113 0.67 -9.63 19.89
N ARG A 114 -0.61 -9.49 19.59
CA ARG A 114 -1.64 -10.51 19.84
C ARG A 114 -1.97 -11.32 18.60
N LEU A 115 -1.50 -10.87 17.44
CA LEU A 115 -1.65 -11.62 16.19
C LEU A 115 -0.71 -12.83 16.19
N PRO A 116 -1.08 -13.92 15.52
CA PRO A 116 -0.25 -15.11 15.42
C PRO A 116 1.12 -14.82 14.79
N GLU A 117 2.12 -15.60 15.17
CA GLU A 117 3.44 -15.52 14.55
C GLU A 117 3.37 -15.76 13.04
N GLY A 118 4.12 -14.97 12.27
CA GLY A 118 4.17 -15.05 10.82
C GLY A 118 3.08 -14.25 10.09
N VAL A 119 2.16 -13.59 10.81
CA VAL A 119 1.21 -12.64 10.20
C VAL A 119 1.94 -11.37 9.83
N GLN A 120 1.90 -11.02 8.55
CA GLN A 120 2.41 -9.76 8.04
C GLN A 120 1.24 -8.81 7.80
N THR A 121 1.19 -7.71 8.52
CA THR A 121 0.09 -6.74 8.44
C THR A 121 0.62 -5.38 8.01
N GLU A 122 -0.01 -4.81 6.99
CA GLU A 122 0.34 -3.53 6.39
C GLU A 122 -0.92 -2.69 6.15
N LEU A 123 -0.76 -1.37 6.07
CA LEU A 123 -1.82 -0.50 5.57
C LEU A 123 -1.78 -0.47 4.05
N GLY A 124 -2.94 -0.50 3.44
CA GLY A 124 -3.11 -0.21 2.01
C GLY A 124 -2.62 1.20 1.66
N PRO A 125 -2.53 1.51 0.35
CA PRO A 125 -2.12 2.83 -0.12
C PRO A 125 -3.06 3.93 0.37
N ASP A 126 -2.57 5.15 0.44
CA ASP A 126 -3.33 6.36 0.76
C ASP A 126 -4.05 6.93 -0.47
N ALA A 127 -4.70 6.07 -1.21
CA ALA A 127 -5.44 6.38 -2.42
C ALA A 127 -6.87 5.83 -2.33
N SER A 128 -7.80 6.54 -2.99
CA SER A 128 -9.16 6.05 -3.16
C SER A 128 -9.24 5.00 -4.29
N GLY A 129 -10.37 4.27 -4.37
CA GLY A 129 -10.62 3.30 -5.45
C GLY A 129 -10.64 3.88 -6.87
N VAL A 130 -10.75 5.20 -7.00
CA VAL A 130 -10.69 5.94 -8.28
C VAL A 130 -9.24 6.24 -8.69
N GLY A 131 -8.26 5.87 -7.88
CA GLY A 131 -6.85 6.25 -8.02
C GLY A 131 -6.06 5.58 -9.15
N TRP A 132 -6.61 4.60 -9.88
CA TRP A 132 -5.96 4.01 -11.05
C TRP A 132 -6.04 4.94 -12.27
N VAL A 133 -5.23 6.00 -12.23
CA VAL A 133 -5.26 7.08 -13.25
C VAL A 133 -4.42 6.75 -14.47
N PHE A 134 -3.49 5.81 -14.38
CA PHE A 134 -2.61 5.46 -15.49
C PHE A 134 -2.28 3.96 -15.50
N GLN A 135 -2.35 3.37 -16.68
CA GLN A 135 -1.99 1.98 -16.92
C GLN A 135 -1.04 1.90 -18.11
N TYR A 136 -0.02 1.06 -18.01
CA TYR A 136 0.94 0.83 -19.09
C TYR A 136 1.30 -0.66 -19.16
N ALA A 137 1.80 -1.07 -20.33
CA ALA A 137 2.30 -2.41 -20.54
C ALA A 137 3.77 -2.39 -20.95
N LEU A 138 4.57 -3.26 -20.35
CA LEU A 138 5.93 -3.53 -20.80
C LEU A 138 5.89 -4.56 -21.93
N VAL A 139 6.31 -4.15 -23.12
CA VAL A 139 6.30 -4.99 -24.32
C VAL A 139 7.72 -5.08 -24.87
N ASP A 140 8.28 -6.30 -24.88
CA ASP A 140 9.52 -6.56 -25.61
C ASP A 140 9.22 -6.89 -27.07
N ARG A 141 9.45 -5.95 -27.98
CA ARG A 141 9.25 -6.13 -29.41
C ARG A 141 10.33 -6.98 -30.07
N ALA A 142 11.51 -7.05 -29.46
CA ALA A 142 12.64 -7.81 -29.97
C ALA A 142 12.61 -9.29 -29.56
N GLY A 143 11.79 -9.64 -28.54
CA GLY A 143 11.69 -10.99 -28.01
C GLY A 143 12.97 -11.46 -27.32
N THR A 144 13.80 -10.53 -26.84
CA THR A 144 15.07 -10.79 -26.17
C THR A 144 14.96 -10.99 -24.66
N HIS A 145 13.84 -10.55 -24.08
CA HIS A 145 13.59 -10.62 -22.64
C HIS A 145 12.42 -11.57 -22.32
N SER A 146 12.62 -12.39 -21.32
CA SER A 146 11.55 -13.25 -20.80
C SER A 146 10.60 -12.48 -19.88
N LEU A 147 9.41 -13.05 -19.60
CA LEU A 147 8.40 -12.41 -18.73
C LEU A 147 8.87 -12.21 -17.30
N ASP A 148 9.77 -13.03 -16.79
CA ASP A 148 10.39 -12.87 -15.48
C ASP A 148 11.41 -11.74 -15.43
N GLN A 149 12.14 -11.53 -16.54
CA GLN A 149 13.06 -10.38 -16.67
C GLN A 149 12.29 -9.07 -16.75
N LEU A 150 11.21 -9.00 -17.55
CA LEU A 150 10.34 -7.83 -17.63
C LEU A 150 9.69 -7.53 -16.28
N ARG A 151 9.21 -8.57 -15.56
CA ARG A 151 8.65 -8.43 -14.24
C ARG A 151 9.70 -7.93 -13.23
N SER A 152 10.89 -8.47 -13.26
CA SER A 152 11.99 -8.04 -12.38
C SER A 152 12.38 -6.58 -12.65
N TYR A 153 12.42 -6.15 -13.91
CA TYR A 153 12.68 -4.77 -14.27
C TYR A 153 11.58 -3.83 -13.78
N GLN A 154 10.31 -4.24 -13.92
CA GLN A 154 9.18 -3.50 -13.37
C GLN A 154 9.28 -3.34 -11.86
N ASP A 155 9.46 -4.44 -11.13
CA ASP A 155 9.37 -4.43 -9.66
C ASP A 155 10.59 -3.78 -8.99
N TRP A 156 11.78 -3.90 -9.58
CA TRP A 156 13.03 -3.44 -8.97
C TRP A 156 13.57 -2.12 -9.55
N THR A 157 13.08 -1.68 -10.69
CA THR A 157 13.56 -0.44 -11.33
C THR A 157 12.44 0.56 -11.55
N LEU A 158 11.45 0.21 -12.38
CA LEU A 158 10.41 1.16 -12.78
C LEU A 158 9.49 1.52 -11.61
N ARG A 159 9.11 0.56 -10.79
CA ARG A 159 8.26 0.79 -9.63
C ARG A 159 8.81 1.89 -8.74
N TYR A 160 10.07 1.82 -8.35
CA TYR A 160 10.69 2.82 -7.48
C TYR A 160 10.83 4.18 -8.16
N ALA A 161 11.22 4.18 -9.43
CA ALA A 161 11.33 5.42 -10.19
C ALA A 161 9.98 6.14 -10.33
N LEU A 162 8.90 5.40 -10.56
CA LEU A 162 7.55 5.96 -10.68
C LEU A 162 6.98 6.35 -9.32
N GLN A 163 7.21 5.58 -8.26
CA GLN A 163 6.78 5.95 -6.91
C GLN A 163 7.46 7.20 -6.36
N SER A 164 8.64 7.56 -6.87
CA SER A 164 9.33 8.79 -6.46
C SER A 164 8.71 10.06 -7.05
N VAL A 165 7.78 9.94 -8.00
CA VAL A 165 7.08 11.08 -8.58
C VAL A 165 6.05 11.61 -7.59
N PRO A 166 6.05 12.93 -7.28
CA PRO A 166 5.08 13.53 -6.37
C PRO A 166 3.64 13.24 -6.80
N GLY A 167 2.80 12.80 -5.86
CA GLY A 167 1.39 12.47 -6.10
C GLY A 167 1.13 11.02 -6.54
N VAL A 168 2.16 10.19 -6.69
CA VAL A 168 2.00 8.75 -6.94
C VAL A 168 1.96 8.00 -5.61
N ALA A 169 0.80 7.48 -5.24
CA ALA A 169 0.61 6.72 -4.00
C ALA A 169 1.10 5.27 -4.14
N GLU A 170 0.83 4.63 -5.29
CA GLU A 170 1.18 3.24 -5.52
C GLU A 170 1.49 2.96 -6.99
N VAL A 171 2.39 2.01 -7.21
CA VAL A 171 2.64 1.38 -8.52
C VAL A 171 2.49 -0.12 -8.36
N ALA A 172 1.39 -0.68 -8.87
CA ALA A 172 1.10 -2.10 -8.81
C ALA A 172 1.46 -2.80 -10.12
N SER A 173 1.98 -4.01 -10.00
CA SER A 173 2.39 -4.83 -11.13
C SER A 173 1.45 -6.01 -11.30
N ILE A 174 0.90 -6.21 -12.50
CA ILE A 174 0.04 -7.33 -12.85
C ILE A 174 0.70 -8.13 -13.97
N GLY A 175 0.72 -9.46 -13.86
CA GLY A 175 1.30 -10.36 -14.86
C GLY A 175 2.81 -10.54 -14.73
N GLY A 176 3.38 -11.30 -15.67
CA GLY A 176 4.76 -11.76 -15.63
C GLY A 176 5.01 -12.84 -14.58
N PHE A 177 6.24 -13.32 -14.49
CA PHE A 177 6.66 -14.30 -13.49
C PHE A 177 7.57 -13.65 -12.45
N VAL A 178 7.20 -13.75 -11.19
CA VAL A 178 8.05 -13.31 -10.08
C VAL A 178 9.22 -14.28 -9.95
N LYS A 179 10.45 -13.78 -10.06
CA LYS A 179 11.64 -14.59 -9.89
C LYS A 179 11.71 -15.11 -8.45
N GLN A 180 11.84 -16.42 -8.32
CA GLN A 180 11.96 -17.07 -7.01
C GLN A 180 13.09 -18.12 -7.07
N VAL A 181 13.70 -18.39 -5.93
CA VAL A 181 14.67 -19.47 -5.76
C VAL A 181 13.92 -20.67 -5.15
N GLN A 182 13.84 -21.76 -5.91
CA GLN A 182 13.20 -22.99 -5.47
C GLN A 182 14.27 -23.99 -5.02
N ILE A 183 14.16 -24.49 -3.80
CA ILE A 183 15.00 -25.52 -3.25
C ILE A 183 14.22 -26.82 -3.22
N THR A 184 14.57 -27.75 -4.09
CA THR A 184 13.94 -29.08 -4.17
C THR A 184 14.77 -30.08 -3.40
N VAL A 185 14.16 -30.77 -2.44
CA VAL A 185 14.81 -31.81 -1.62
C VAL A 185 14.25 -33.18 -1.98
N ASP A 186 15.11 -34.20 -1.94
CA ASP A 186 14.71 -35.59 -2.11
C ASP A 186 14.40 -36.20 -0.71
N PRO A 187 13.14 -36.60 -0.45
CA PRO A 187 12.74 -37.17 0.84
C PRO A 187 13.51 -38.44 1.21
N ASN A 188 13.84 -39.28 0.21
CA ASN A 188 14.56 -40.51 0.46
C ASN A 188 16.01 -40.24 0.92
N ARG A 189 16.66 -39.27 0.30
CA ARG A 189 18.00 -38.82 0.73
C ARG A 189 17.99 -38.23 2.12
N LEU A 190 16.98 -37.42 2.44
CA LEU A 190 16.82 -36.88 3.79
C LEU A 190 16.68 -37.98 4.82
N ALA A 191 15.83 -39.02 4.54
CA ALA A 191 15.63 -40.13 5.42
C ALA A 191 16.90 -40.99 5.62
N VAL A 192 17.66 -41.22 4.56
CA VAL A 192 18.92 -41.99 4.63
C VAL A 192 19.94 -41.26 5.53
N HIS A 193 19.97 -39.94 5.50
CA HIS A 193 20.90 -39.14 6.32
C HIS A 193 20.33 -38.72 7.68
N GLY A 194 19.09 -39.11 8.01
CA GLY A 194 18.43 -38.71 9.24
C GLY A 194 18.20 -37.19 9.38
N ILE A 195 18.08 -36.51 8.26
CA ILE A 195 17.91 -35.03 8.21
C ILE A 195 16.42 -34.70 8.11
N GLY A 196 15.88 -33.94 9.07
CA GLY A 196 14.53 -33.41 9.02
C GLY A 196 14.44 -32.19 8.07
N LEU A 197 13.24 -31.98 7.53
CA LEU A 197 12.99 -30.82 6.66
C LEU A 197 13.21 -29.49 7.36
N ASP A 198 12.92 -29.42 8.65
CA ASP A 198 13.18 -28.28 9.54
C ASP A 198 14.68 -27.91 9.58
N MET A 199 15.56 -28.91 9.60
CA MET A 199 17.01 -28.69 9.54
C MET A 199 17.44 -28.07 8.21
N VAL A 200 16.84 -28.49 7.09
CA VAL A 200 17.10 -27.90 5.78
C VAL A 200 16.63 -26.45 5.74
N VAL A 201 15.42 -26.18 6.23
CA VAL A 201 14.88 -24.81 6.32
C VAL A 201 15.76 -23.93 7.19
N ALA A 202 16.22 -24.43 8.34
CA ALA A 202 17.11 -23.71 9.23
C ALA A 202 18.48 -23.40 8.56
N ALA A 203 19.05 -24.38 7.86
CA ALA A 203 20.31 -24.23 7.14
C ALA A 203 20.18 -23.17 6.02
N VAL A 204 19.09 -23.19 5.25
CA VAL A 204 18.84 -22.19 4.20
C VAL A 204 18.68 -20.79 4.81
N LYS A 205 17.93 -20.65 5.89
CA LYS A 205 17.75 -19.36 6.57
C LYS A 205 19.08 -18.83 7.11
N SER A 206 19.91 -19.69 7.69
CA SER A 206 21.20 -19.29 8.25
C SER A 206 22.24 -18.95 7.18
N SER A 207 22.22 -19.63 6.02
CA SER A 207 23.12 -19.35 4.90
C SER A 207 22.81 -18.07 4.14
N ASN A 208 21.58 -17.55 4.29
CA ASN A 208 21.11 -16.33 3.63
C ASN A 208 21.17 -15.09 4.55
N ASN A 209 21.82 -15.18 5.70
CA ASN A 209 22.03 -14.04 6.57
C ASN A 209 23.29 -13.29 6.14
N GLU A 210 23.12 -12.03 5.73
CA GLU A 210 24.24 -11.11 5.60
C GLU A 210 24.76 -10.79 7.01
N VAL A 211 25.94 -11.27 7.32
CA VAL A 211 26.65 -10.86 8.54
C VAL A 211 27.41 -9.56 8.20
N GLY A 212 26.77 -8.44 8.43
CA GLY A 212 27.41 -7.13 8.28
C GLY A 212 28.53 -6.94 9.31
N GLY A 213 29.76 -6.76 8.82
CA GLY A 213 30.80 -5.96 9.48
C GLY A 213 31.26 -6.37 10.87
N ARG A 214 31.64 -7.63 11.10
CA ARG A 214 32.61 -7.94 12.16
C ARG A 214 33.96 -8.17 11.54
N LEU A 215 34.94 -7.34 11.95
CA LEU A 215 36.37 -7.64 11.72
C LEU A 215 36.66 -9.03 12.29
N LEU A 216 37.07 -9.93 11.42
CA LEU A 216 37.68 -11.20 11.84
C LEU A 216 39.15 -10.93 12.09
N GLU A 217 39.50 -10.74 13.35
CA GLU A 217 40.89 -10.68 13.80
C GLU A 217 41.44 -12.12 13.90
N LEU A 218 42.23 -12.55 12.95
CA LEU A 218 42.91 -13.82 12.99
C LEU A 218 44.42 -13.54 13.05
N ALA A 219 45.02 -13.85 14.20
CA ALA A 219 46.48 -13.76 14.43
C ALA A 219 47.10 -12.37 14.19
N GLY A 220 46.36 -11.29 14.57
CA GLY A 220 46.86 -9.91 14.45
C GLY A 220 46.79 -9.32 13.04
N THR A 221 46.05 -9.94 12.12
CA THR A 221 45.75 -9.40 10.80
C THR A 221 44.23 -9.19 10.64
N GLU A 222 43.84 -7.98 10.24
CA GLU A 222 42.46 -7.68 9.81
C GLU A 222 42.24 -8.24 8.42
N LEU A 223 41.22 -9.08 8.25
CA LEU A 223 40.70 -9.57 6.96
C LEU A 223 39.34 -8.98 6.67
#